data_4b0f9f576a4f5521d055b637067df215
#
_entry.id   4b0f9f576a4f5521d055b637067df215
#
_cell.length_a   1.000
_cell.length_b   1.000
_cell.length_c   1.000
_cell.angle_alpha   90.00
_cell.angle_beta   90.00
_cell.angle_gamma   90.00
#
_symmetry.space_group_name_H-M   'P 1'
#
loop_
_entity.id
_entity.type
_entity.pdbx_description
1 polymer ?
#
loop_
_entity_poly.entity_id
_entity_poly.type
_entity_poly.pdbx_seq_one_letter_code
_entity_poly.pdbx_strand_id
1 'polypeptide(L)'
;RRLADEPAGDDQAGRGGGGRSLKLVVIAGTPGSGKTSVLMHAVKSLQREGLRPAVVKIDCLWTEDDKRFQRLGVPVAVGLAKDMCPDHYSIYNVDEMLEWAREQEADVLLNETAGLCLRCAPYPDSCLAVCVIDVTTGPNAPLKVGPLLTTADVVVVTKGDMVSQAEREVFRERILEANPRCGIIEANGLTGKGAAELAELIRGGPEVGENMLLRHNPPLAICTLCTGELRVSKEHHRGVLRHLDGFMEYSGE
;
A
#
# COMPACT_ATOMS: atom_id res chain seq x y z
N ARG A 1 14.61 -51.57 46.67
CA ARG A 1 13.52 -50.68 47.06
C ARG A 1 13.25 -49.75 45.89
N ARG A 2 12.12 -49.97 45.25
CA ARG A 2 11.56 -49.17 44.18
C ARG A 2 11.10 -47.85 44.75
N LEU A 3 11.33 -46.76 44.05
CA LEU A 3 10.58 -45.54 44.18
C LEU A 3 9.99 -45.19 42.82
N ALA A 4 8.71 -44.82 42.89
CA ALA A 4 7.78 -44.75 41.79
C ALA A 4 8.02 -43.53 40.87
N ASP A 5 7.77 -43.78 39.57
CA ASP A 5 7.58 -42.77 38.56
C ASP A 5 6.28 -41.99 38.84
N GLU A 6 6.37 -40.66 38.88
CA GLU A 6 5.23 -39.79 38.70
C GLU A 6 5.24 -39.24 37.26
N PRO A 7 4.13 -39.22 36.55
CA PRO A 7 4.07 -38.68 35.21
C PRO A 7 4.05 -37.15 35.25
N ALA A 8 4.97 -36.55 34.49
CA ALA A 8 4.94 -35.12 34.19
C ALA A 8 3.67 -34.80 33.42
N GLY A 9 2.90 -33.87 33.96
CA GLY A 9 1.66 -33.37 33.34
C GLY A 9 1.96 -32.65 32.04
N ASP A 10 1.33 -33.10 30.98
CA ASP A 10 0.98 -32.34 29.81
C ASP A 10 0.07 -31.18 30.27
N ASP A 11 0.38 -30.00 29.83
CA ASP A 11 -0.55 -29.00 29.34
C ASP A 11 0.09 -27.62 29.37
N GLN A 12 0.58 -27.20 28.25
CA GLN A 12 0.30 -25.85 27.79
C GLN A 12 0.34 -25.85 26.26
N ALA A 13 -0.75 -26.33 25.69
CA ALA A 13 -1.11 -25.95 24.33
C ALA A 13 -1.26 -24.44 24.31
N GLY A 14 -0.23 -23.75 23.85
CA GLY A 14 -0.28 -22.35 23.52
C GLY A 14 -1.45 -22.14 22.56
N ARG A 15 -2.44 -21.41 22.99
CA ARG A 15 -3.49 -20.87 22.12
C ARG A 15 -2.81 -19.91 21.16
N GLY A 16 -2.30 -20.45 20.06
CA GLY A 16 -2.00 -19.67 18.87
C GLY A 16 -3.31 -19.05 18.44
N GLY A 17 -3.45 -17.75 18.67
CA GLY A 17 -4.55 -16.98 18.12
C GLY A 17 -4.48 -17.12 16.59
N GLY A 18 -5.41 -17.87 16.02
CA GLY A 18 -5.59 -17.99 14.59
C GLY A 18 -6.09 -16.66 14.03
N GLY A 19 -5.23 -15.65 14.04
CA GLY A 19 -5.45 -14.39 13.36
C GLY A 19 -5.57 -14.69 11.88
N ARG A 20 -6.67 -14.24 11.27
CA ARG A 20 -6.85 -14.30 9.82
C ARG A 20 -5.64 -13.65 9.14
N SER A 21 -5.12 -14.30 8.11
CA SER A 21 -4.05 -13.74 7.29
C SER A 21 -4.51 -12.43 6.66
N LEU A 22 -3.76 -11.37 6.90
CA LEU A 22 -3.99 -10.04 6.32
C LEU A 22 -2.91 -9.74 5.30
N LYS A 23 -3.28 -9.20 4.14
CA LYS A 23 -2.36 -8.72 3.12
C LYS A 23 -2.34 -7.20 3.11
N LEU A 24 -1.16 -6.62 2.90
CA LEU A 24 -0.97 -5.19 2.70
C LEU A 24 -0.64 -4.90 1.24
N VAL A 25 -1.39 -4.01 0.64
CA VAL A 25 -1.10 -3.46 -0.68
C VAL A 25 -0.88 -1.96 -0.55
N VAL A 26 0.26 -1.47 -0.97
CA VAL A 26 0.53 -0.03 -1.00
C VAL A 26 0.46 0.45 -2.43
N ILE A 27 -0.50 1.35 -2.69
CA ILE A 27 -0.74 1.94 -4.01
C ILE A 27 -0.20 3.36 -4.02
N ALA A 28 0.89 3.56 -4.73
CA ALA A 28 1.52 4.85 -4.93
C ALA A 28 1.56 5.22 -6.43
N GLY A 29 2.03 6.39 -6.74
CA GLY A 29 2.12 6.85 -8.14
C GLY A 29 1.86 8.33 -8.27
N THR A 30 2.06 8.87 -9.46
CA THR A 30 1.96 10.31 -9.72
C THR A 30 0.54 10.85 -9.47
N PRO A 31 0.39 12.13 -9.09
CA PRO A 31 -0.92 12.76 -8.97
C PRO A 31 -1.69 12.67 -10.29
N GLY A 32 -2.99 12.43 -10.22
CA GLY A 32 -3.83 12.34 -11.41
C GLY A 32 -3.61 11.09 -12.27
N SER A 33 -2.78 10.14 -11.85
CA SER A 33 -2.54 8.89 -12.59
C SER A 33 -3.72 7.92 -12.58
N GLY A 34 -4.78 8.20 -11.83
CA GLY A 34 -5.98 7.36 -11.80
C GLY A 34 -5.94 6.25 -10.75
N LYS A 35 -5.07 6.34 -9.73
CA LYS A 35 -4.97 5.38 -8.62
C LYS A 35 -6.33 4.97 -8.07
N THR A 36 -7.09 5.93 -7.57
CA THR A 36 -8.40 5.71 -6.96
C THR A 36 -9.36 5.00 -7.92
N SER A 37 -9.40 5.40 -9.19
CA SER A 37 -10.32 4.79 -10.17
C SER A 37 -9.97 3.33 -10.46
N VAL A 38 -8.69 3.03 -10.65
CA VAL A 38 -8.21 1.65 -10.83
C VAL A 38 -8.50 0.82 -9.58
N LEU A 39 -8.21 1.37 -8.40
CA LEU A 39 -8.41 0.69 -7.12
C LEU A 39 -9.87 0.36 -6.86
N MET A 40 -10.81 1.25 -7.19
CA MET A 40 -12.24 0.99 -7.07
C MET A 40 -12.69 -0.23 -7.91
N HIS A 41 -12.14 -0.41 -9.09
CA HIS A 41 -12.43 -1.59 -9.90
C HIS A 41 -11.78 -2.85 -9.34
N ALA A 42 -10.55 -2.76 -8.81
CA ALA A 42 -9.89 -3.88 -8.14
C ALA A 42 -10.67 -4.30 -6.87
N VAL A 43 -11.15 -3.36 -6.07
CA VAL A 43 -12.04 -3.62 -4.90
C VAL A 43 -13.27 -4.44 -5.31
N LYS A 44 -13.96 -4.04 -6.38
CA LYS A 44 -15.11 -4.79 -6.88
C LYS A 44 -14.74 -6.22 -7.33
N SER A 45 -13.56 -6.41 -7.91
CA SER A 45 -13.08 -7.73 -8.30
C SER A 45 -12.77 -8.60 -7.09
N LEU A 46 -12.08 -8.06 -6.09
CA LEU A 46 -11.79 -8.75 -4.83
C LEU A 46 -13.06 -9.17 -4.10
N GLN A 47 -14.07 -8.27 -4.03
CA GLN A 47 -15.38 -8.60 -3.43
C GLN A 47 -16.09 -9.73 -4.16
N ARG A 48 -16.04 -9.77 -5.51
CA ARG A 48 -16.65 -10.86 -6.31
C ARG A 48 -15.97 -12.20 -6.06
N GLU A 49 -14.70 -12.19 -5.71
CA GLU A 49 -13.91 -13.36 -5.32
C GLU A 49 -14.11 -13.77 -3.84
N GLY A 50 -14.95 -13.03 -3.11
CA GLY A 50 -15.27 -13.31 -1.70
C GLY A 50 -14.26 -12.77 -0.70
N LEU A 51 -13.30 -11.94 -1.13
CA LEU A 51 -12.36 -11.24 -0.25
C LEU A 51 -13.01 -9.98 0.33
N ARG A 52 -12.59 -9.62 1.53
CA ARG A 52 -13.03 -8.42 2.26
C ARG A 52 -11.92 -7.38 2.24
N PRO A 53 -11.91 -6.46 1.27
CA PRO A 53 -10.96 -5.36 1.27
C PRO A 53 -11.36 -4.27 2.28
N ALA A 54 -10.37 -3.65 2.92
CA ALA A 54 -10.49 -2.37 3.61
C ALA A 54 -9.55 -1.37 2.94
N VAL A 55 -9.89 -0.09 2.95
CA VAL A 55 -9.13 0.96 2.27
C VAL A 55 -8.68 2.01 3.27
N VAL A 56 -7.41 2.36 3.23
CA VAL A 56 -6.87 3.57 3.85
C VAL A 56 -6.46 4.52 2.73
N LYS A 57 -7.06 5.71 2.73
CA LYS A 57 -6.72 6.79 1.81
C LYS A 57 -5.87 7.83 2.53
N ILE A 58 -4.65 8.04 2.06
CA ILE A 58 -3.77 9.09 2.58
C ILE A 58 -3.73 10.25 1.58
N ASP A 59 -4.01 11.45 2.08
CA ASP A 59 -3.94 12.68 1.30
C ASP A 59 -3.29 13.81 2.12
N CYS A 60 -3.08 14.98 1.52
CA CYS A 60 -2.43 16.10 2.21
C CYS A 60 -3.40 16.93 3.03
N LEU A 61 -4.42 17.50 2.41
CA LEU A 61 -5.30 18.49 3.04
C LEU A 61 -6.75 18.03 3.17
N TRP A 62 -7.26 17.36 2.17
CA TRP A 62 -8.63 16.84 2.11
C TRP A 62 -8.76 15.81 1.00
N THR A 63 -9.80 14.99 1.08
CA THR A 63 -10.18 14.04 0.03
C THR A 63 -11.70 13.86 0.02
N GLU A 64 -12.25 13.47 -1.10
CA GLU A 64 -13.62 12.95 -1.23
C GLU A 64 -13.64 11.50 -1.75
N ASP A 65 -12.47 10.92 -1.94
CA ASP A 65 -12.36 9.55 -2.45
C ASP A 65 -12.89 8.52 -1.45
N ASP A 66 -12.87 8.84 -0.15
CA ASP A 66 -13.48 8.03 0.91
C ASP A 66 -14.96 7.76 0.62
N LYS A 67 -15.73 8.77 0.22
CA LYS A 67 -17.14 8.64 -0.14
C LYS A 67 -17.35 7.70 -1.34
N ARG A 68 -16.38 7.68 -2.26
CA ARG A 68 -16.41 6.80 -3.44
C ARG A 68 -16.24 5.32 -3.04
N PHE A 69 -15.32 5.03 -2.12
CA PHE A 69 -15.11 3.67 -1.59
C PHE A 69 -16.25 3.23 -0.66
N GLN A 70 -16.77 4.12 0.19
CA GLN A 70 -17.94 3.85 1.03
C GLN A 70 -19.15 3.38 0.22
N ARG A 71 -19.35 3.94 -0.99
CA ARG A 71 -20.42 3.49 -1.91
C ARG A 71 -20.22 2.06 -2.42
N LEU A 72 -19.01 1.50 -2.31
CA LEU A 72 -18.73 0.11 -2.63
C LEU A 72 -18.99 -0.82 -1.43
N GLY A 73 -19.39 -0.29 -0.28
CA GLY A 73 -19.66 -1.06 0.93
C GLY A 73 -18.41 -1.63 1.59
N VAL A 74 -17.25 -0.98 1.42
CA VAL A 74 -16.00 -1.39 2.09
C VAL A 74 -15.66 -0.43 3.22
N PRO A 75 -15.03 -0.90 4.31
CA PRO A 75 -14.47 -0.04 5.34
C PRO A 75 -13.43 0.91 4.74
N VAL A 76 -13.50 2.19 5.12
CA VAL A 76 -12.58 3.23 4.65
C VAL A 76 -12.14 4.09 5.82
N ALA A 77 -10.83 4.28 5.93
CA ALA A 77 -10.23 5.29 6.80
C ALA A 77 -9.45 6.32 5.99
N VAL A 78 -9.38 7.54 6.51
CA VAL A 78 -8.69 8.66 5.86
C VAL A 78 -7.57 9.16 6.76
N GLY A 79 -6.40 9.37 6.16
CA GLY A 79 -5.27 10.02 6.80
C GLY A 79 -4.91 11.33 6.09
N LEU A 80 -4.86 12.44 6.82
CA LEU A 80 -4.50 13.75 6.29
C LEU A 80 -3.13 14.18 6.82
N ALA A 81 -2.12 14.09 5.98
CA ALA A 81 -0.73 14.35 6.35
C ALA A 81 -0.46 15.84 6.65
N LYS A 82 -1.25 16.75 6.11
CA LYS A 82 -1.14 18.22 6.27
C LYS A 82 0.26 18.72 5.93
N ASP A 83 1.03 19.10 6.93
CA ASP A 83 2.40 19.61 6.87
C ASP A 83 3.48 18.52 6.93
N MET A 84 3.10 17.28 7.18
CA MET A 84 3.98 16.12 7.15
C MET A 84 4.12 15.55 5.73
N CYS A 85 5.25 14.92 5.42
CA CYS A 85 5.38 14.15 4.19
C CYS A 85 4.37 12.99 4.17
N PRO A 86 3.51 12.86 3.15
CA PRO A 86 2.48 11.81 3.10
C PRO A 86 3.05 10.39 3.14
N ASP A 87 4.21 10.17 2.52
CA ASP A 87 4.84 8.85 2.53
C ASP A 87 5.36 8.53 3.95
N HIS A 88 5.94 9.52 4.65
CA HIS A 88 6.34 9.35 6.04
C HIS A 88 5.13 9.16 6.96
N TYR A 89 4.05 9.89 6.71
CA TYR A 89 2.78 9.71 7.42
C TYR A 89 2.25 8.28 7.27
N SER A 90 2.29 7.73 6.05
CA SER A 90 1.92 6.35 5.77
C SER A 90 2.77 5.35 6.55
N ILE A 91 4.09 5.51 6.51
CA ILE A 91 5.05 4.64 7.18
C ILE A 91 4.88 4.68 8.71
N TYR A 92 4.64 5.86 9.24
CA TYR A 92 4.45 6.08 10.67
C TYR A 92 3.19 5.39 11.20
N ASN A 93 2.09 5.42 10.44
CA ASN A 93 0.79 4.90 10.85
C ASN A 93 0.52 3.45 10.39
N VAL A 94 1.49 2.74 9.83
CA VAL A 94 1.26 1.42 9.23
C VAL A 94 0.69 0.41 10.22
N ASP A 95 1.18 0.39 11.46
CA ASP A 95 0.71 -0.55 12.48
C ASP A 95 -0.75 -0.29 12.83
N GLU A 96 -1.11 0.98 13.01
CA GLU A 96 -2.49 1.41 13.30
C GLU A 96 -3.44 1.08 12.15
N MET A 97 -2.97 1.26 10.91
CA MET A 97 -3.73 0.84 9.72
C MET A 97 -3.98 -0.66 9.70
N LEU A 98 -2.98 -1.46 10.07
CA LEU A 98 -3.09 -2.92 10.10
C LEU A 98 -3.99 -3.40 11.25
N GLU A 99 -3.90 -2.79 12.44
CA GLU A 99 -4.79 -3.07 13.57
C GLU A 99 -6.24 -2.75 13.19
N TRP A 100 -6.49 -1.56 12.67
CA TRP A 100 -7.80 -1.18 12.18
C TRP A 100 -8.34 -2.15 11.12
N ALA A 101 -7.53 -2.56 10.15
CA ALA A 101 -7.96 -3.51 9.12
C ALA A 101 -8.34 -4.88 9.72
N ARG A 102 -7.64 -5.33 10.77
CA ARG A 102 -7.98 -6.56 11.50
C ARG A 102 -9.32 -6.41 12.25
N GLU A 103 -9.57 -5.25 12.87
CA GLU A 103 -10.85 -4.94 13.52
C GLU A 103 -12.02 -4.93 12.53
N GLN A 104 -11.76 -4.49 11.28
CA GLN A 104 -12.73 -4.56 10.19
C GLN A 104 -12.84 -5.98 9.58
N GLU A 105 -12.15 -6.96 10.16
CA GLU A 105 -12.06 -8.33 9.65
C GLU A 105 -11.64 -8.40 8.17
N ALA A 106 -10.82 -7.48 7.70
CA ALA A 106 -10.36 -7.44 6.33
C ALA A 106 -9.37 -8.58 6.01
N ASP A 107 -9.44 -9.09 4.79
CA ASP A 107 -8.47 -10.03 4.25
C ASP A 107 -7.33 -9.28 3.52
N VAL A 108 -7.61 -8.05 3.07
CA VAL A 108 -6.69 -7.17 2.35
C VAL A 108 -6.84 -5.73 2.80
N LEU A 109 -5.74 -5.10 3.20
CA LEU A 109 -5.65 -3.66 3.41
C LEU A 109 -5.04 -3.00 2.17
N LEU A 110 -5.79 -2.09 1.57
CA LEU A 110 -5.40 -1.29 0.42
C LEU A 110 -5.06 0.13 0.90
N ASN A 111 -3.76 0.45 0.95
CA ASN A 111 -3.26 1.77 1.35
C ASN A 111 -2.95 2.62 0.11
N GLU A 112 -3.81 3.57 -0.21
CA GLU A 112 -3.62 4.50 -1.32
C GLU A 112 -2.95 5.79 -0.83
N THR A 113 -1.73 6.08 -1.32
CA THR A 113 -0.96 7.26 -0.93
C THR A 113 -1.25 8.47 -1.82
N ALA A 114 -0.93 9.68 -1.33
CA ALA A 114 -1.12 10.93 -2.06
C ALA A 114 -0.33 11.02 -3.38
N GLY A 115 0.86 10.40 -3.44
CA GLY A 115 1.67 10.34 -4.64
C GLY A 115 2.38 11.64 -5.01
N LEU A 116 2.63 12.52 -4.07
CA LEU A 116 3.24 13.84 -4.32
C LEU A 116 4.76 13.82 -4.37
N CYS A 117 5.39 12.85 -3.72
CA CYS A 117 6.85 12.77 -3.63
C CYS A 117 7.38 11.68 -4.57
N LEU A 118 8.31 12.07 -5.45
CA LEU A 118 8.99 11.12 -6.35
C LEU A 118 10.37 10.69 -5.82
N ARG A 119 10.74 11.10 -4.61
CA ARG A 119 12.07 10.86 -4.02
C ARG A 119 12.12 9.69 -3.06
N CYS A 120 10.98 9.15 -2.67
CA CYS A 120 10.87 7.98 -1.79
C CYS A 120 9.69 7.11 -2.20
N ALA A 121 9.58 5.96 -1.57
CA ALA A 121 8.48 5.05 -1.75
C ALA A 121 8.08 4.46 -0.40
N PRO A 122 6.80 4.53 0.00
CA PRO A 122 6.32 4.02 1.28
C PRO A 122 6.01 2.52 1.20
N TYR A 123 6.90 1.74 0.57
CA TYR A 123 6.72 0.30 0.39
C TYR A 123 7.48 -0.51 1.44
N PRO A 124 6.80 -1.15 2.41
CA PRO A 124 7.40 -2.20 3.20
C PRO A 124 7.77 -3.43 2.37
N ASP A 125 8.69 -4.25 2.86
CA ASP A 125 9.13 -5.48 2.22
C ASP A 125 8.03 -6.54 2.13
N SER A 126 7.19 -6.64 3.15
CA SER A 126 6.05 -7.57 3.23
C SER A 126 4.72 -6.97 2.73
N CYS A 127 4.76 -6.11 1.71
CA CYS A 127 3.58 -5.64 1.00
C CYS A 127 3.64 -5.97 -0.49
N LEU A 128 2.49 -5.94 -1.17
CA LEU A 128 2.45 -5.80 -2.61
C LEU A 128 2.59 -4.32 -2.95
N ALA A 129 3.70 -3.94 -3.57
CA ALA A 129 4.00 -2.56 -3.98
C ALA A 129 3.48 -2.28 -5.38
N VAL A 130 2.50 -1.40 -5.50
CA VAL A 130 1.86 -1.04 -6.78
C VAL A 130 2.14 0.42 -7.12
N CYS A 131 2.81 0.65 -8.26
CA CYS A 131 3.04 1.98 -8.80
C CYS A 131 2.07 2.26 -9.95
N VAL A 132 1.23 3.28 -9.82
CA VAL A 132 0.29 3.69 -10.88
C VAL A 132 0.83 4.91 -11.62
N ILE A 133 1.03 4.79 -12.92
CA ILE A 133 1.54 5.86 -13.77
C ILE A 133 0.66 6.08 -15.00
N ASP A 134 0.64 7.32 -15.47
CA ASP A 134 -0.17 7.76 -16.59
C ASP A 134 0.71 7.84 -17.85
N VAL A 135 0.36 7.11 -18.90
CA VAL A 135 1.13 7.09 -20.16
C VAL A 135 1.13 8.44 -20.86
N THR A 136 0.11 9.28 -20.64
CA THR A 136 0.02 10.63 -21.26
C THR A 136 1.05 11.62 -20.73
N THR A 137 1.77 11.27 -19.65
CA THR A 137 2.84 12.09 -19.07
C THR A 137 4.13 12.12 -19.93
N GLY A 138 4.13 11.34 -21.02
CA GLY A 138 5.19 11.30 -22.00
C GLY A 138 6.18 10.14 -21.83
N PRO A 139 6.88 9.76 -22.92
CA PRO A 139 7.63 8.50 -22.99
C PRO A 139 8.78 8.38 -21.98
N ASN A 140 9.32 9.49 -21.50
CA ASN A 140 10.42 9.48 -20.52
C ASN A 140 9.95 9.61 -19.06
N ALA A 141 8.65 9.66 -18.81
CA ALA A 141 8.13 9.77 -17.45
C ALA A 141 8.56 8.60 -16.55
N PRO A 142 8.58 7.33 -16.98
CA PRO A 142 9.01 6.22 -16.14
C PRO A 142 10.41 6.39 -15.55
N LEU A 143 11.34 6.98 -16.32
CA LEU A 143 12.72 7.21 -15.87
C LEU A 143 12.85 8.32 -14.82
N LYS A 144 11.78 9.10 -14.60
CA LYS A 144 11.75 10.23 -13.66
C LYS A 144 10.96 9.95 -12.37
N VAL A 145 10.20 8.87 -12.34
CA VAL A 145 9.34 8.52 -11.18
C VAL A 145 10.16 8.10 -9.95
N GLY A 146 11.39 7.61 -10.16
CA GLY A 146 12.30 7.25 -9.08
C GLY A 146 11.84 6.05 -8.25
N PRO A 147 12.04 6.08 -6.91
CA PRO A 147 11.81 4.93 -6.04
C PRO A 147 10.40 4.33 -6.11
N LEU A 148 9.37 5.13 -6.33
CA LEU A 148 8.01 4.63 -6.49
C LEU A 148 7.88 3.59 -7.61
N LEU A 149 8.65 3.73 -8.69
CA LEU A 149 8.66 2.78 -9.79
C LEU A 149 9.75 1.73 -9.61
N THR A 150 10.96 2.12 -9.22
CA THR A 150 12.12 1.21 -9.20
C THR A 150 12.03 0.14 -8.12
N THR A 151 11.19 0.33 -7.10
CA THR A 151 10.98 -0.62 -5.99
C THR A 151 9.58 -1.25 -5.98
N ALA A 152 8.75 -0.96 -7.00
CA ALA A 152 7.43 -1.56 -7.15
C ALA A 152 7.52 -3.02 -7.64
N ASP A 153 6.58 -3.86 -7.18
CA ASP A 153 6.38 -5.20 -7.73
C ASP A 153 5.58 -5.16 -9.03
N VAL A 154 4.63 -4.21 -9.10
CA VAL A 154 3.71 -4.05 -10.22
C VAL A 154 3.61 -2.58 -10.61
N VAL A 155 3.75 -2.31 -11.90
CA VAL A 155 3.47 -1.00 -12.48
C VAL A 155 2.17 -1.05 -13.25
N VAL A 156 1.19 -0.25 -12.84
CA VAL A 156 -0.10 -0.12 -13.51
C VAL A 156 -0.07 1.10 -14.41
N VAL A 157 -0.14 0.88 -15.72
CA VAL A 157 -0.15 1.93 -16.73
C VAL A 157 -1.60 2.28 -17.08
N THR A 158 -1.95 3.55 -16.88
CA THR A 158 -3.30 4.07 -17.14
C THR A 158 -3.37 4.94 -18.37
N LYS A 159 -4.60 5.22 -18.83
CA LYS A 159 -4.92 6.12 -19.95
C LYS A 159 -4.29 5.69 -21.30
N GLY A 160 -4.01 4.39 -21.46
CA GLY A 160 -3.45 3.85 -22.71
C GLY A 160 -4.37 4.03 -23.92
N ASP A 161 -5.65 4.28 -23.72
CA ASP A 161 -6.63 4.64 -24.76
C ASP A 161 -6.44 6.04 -25.34
N MET A 162 -5.66 6.90 -24.69
CA MET A 162 -5.40 8.28 -25.11
C MET A 162 -4.15 8.43 -25.98
N VAL A 163 -3.39 7.37 -26.18
CA VAL A 163 -2.12 7.37 -26.92
C VAL A 163 -2.08 6.23 -27.96
N SER A 164 -1.19 6.34 -28.94
CA SER A 164 -0.98 5.30 -29.94
C SER A 164 -0.36 4.03 -29.35
N GLN A 165 -0.47 2.93 -30.09
CA GLN A 165 0.19 1.69 -29.70
C GLN A 165 1.72 1.86 -29.59
N ALA A 166 2.33 2.58 -30.53
CA ALA A 166 3.77 2.82 -30.51
C ALA A 166 4.22 3.56 -29.25
N GLU A 167 3.45 4.56 -28.81
CA GLU A 167 3.75 5.29 -27.57
C GLU A 167 3.62 4.36 -26.35
N ARG A 168 2.63 3.48 -26.30
CA ARG A 168 2.52 2.48 -25.22
C ARG A 168 3.69 1.53 -25.17
N GLU A 169 4.14 1.02 -26.32
CA GLU A 169 5.30 0.13 -26.38
C GLU A 169 6.58 0.84 -25.91
N VAL A 170 6.83 2.06 -26.37
CA VAL A 170 7.98 2.86 -25.91
C VAL A 170 7.90 3.11 -24.40
N PHE A 171 6.71 3.44 -23.89
CA PHE A 171 6.51 3.68 -22.46
C PHE A 171 6.76 2.41 -21.63
N ARG A 172 6.30 1.25 -22.11
CA ARG A 172 6.55 -0.06 -21.51
C ARG A 172 8.05 -0.37 -21.44
N GLU A 173 8.78 -0.17 -22.52
CA GLU A 173 10.25 -0.36 -22.54
C GLU A 173 10.95 0.55 -21.53
N ARG A 174 10.50 1.81 -21.37
CA ARG A 174 11.04 2.72 -20.36
C ARG A 174 10.74 2.29 -18.93
N ILE A 175 9.61 1.65 -18.67
CA ILE A 175 9.33 1.03 -17.39
C ILE A 175 10.32 -0.10 -17.12
N LEU A 176 10.52 -1.00 -18.07
CA LEU A 176 11.45 -2.14 -17.93
C LEU A 176 12.91 -1.70 -17.82
N GLU A 177 13.28 -0.59 -18.46
CA GLU A 177 14.60 0.04 -18.27
C GLU A 177 14.79 0.52 -16.81
N ALA A 178 13.77 1.13 -16.22
CA ALA A 178 13.81 1.63 -14.84
C ALA A 178 13.67 0.52 -13.80
N ASN A 179 12.83 -0.49 -14.07
CA ASN A 179 12.57 -1.62 -13.17
C ASN A 179 12.36 -2.91 -13.99
N PRO A 180 13.42 -3.65 -14.29
CA PRO A 180 13.34 -4.84 -15.14
C PRO A 180 12.62 -6.04 -14.49
N ARG A 181 12.28 -5.95 -13.22
CA ARG A 181 11.65 -7.05 -12.46
C ARG A 181 10.17 -6.86 -12.19
N CYS A 182 9.61 -5.69 -12.48
CA CYS A 182 8.21 -5.42 -12.19
C CYS A 182 7.27 -6.12 -13.19
N GLY A 183 6.10 -6.53 -12.71
CA GLY A 183 4.96 -6.81 -13.58
C GLY A 183 4.40 -5.51 -14.16
N ILE A 184 3.84 -5.54 -15.37
CA ILE A 184 3.19 -4.38 -15.98
C ILE A 184 1.75 -4.73 -16.34
N ILE A 185 0.80 -3.97 -15.82
CA ILE A 185 -0.64 -4.08 -16.12
C ILE A 185 -1.08 -2.83 -16.87
N GLU A 186 -1.73 -2.99 -18.01
CA GLU A 186 -2.47 -1.90 -18.64
C GLU A 186 -3.88 -1.80 -18.05
N ALA A 187 -4.19 -0.68 -17.41
CA ALA A 187 -5.48 -0.46 -16.78
C ALA A 187 -6.20 0.76 -17.35
N ASN A 188 -7.52 0.70 -17.31
CA ASN A 188 -8.37 1.85 -17.63
C ASN A 188 -9.36 2.06 -16.49
N GLY A 189 -9.21 3.19 -15.80
CA GLY A 189 -10.03 3.55 -14.63
C GLY A 189 -11.50 3.86 -14.96
N LEU A 190 -11.87 4.03 -16.23
CA LEU A 190 -13.26 4.22 -16.67
C LEU A 190 -13.95 2.89 -16.94
N THR A 191 -13.27 1.99 -17.65
CA THR A 191 -13.85 0.73 -18.10
C THR A 191 -13.61 -0.45 -17.15
N GLY A 192 -12.59 -0.34 -16.29
CA GLY A 192 -12.17 -1.43 -15.41
C GLY A 192 -11.25 -2.46 -16.07
N LYS A 193 -10.76 -2.21 -17.31
CA LYS A 193 -9.72 -3.05 -17.92
C LYS A 193 -8.51 -3.16 -16.97
N GLY A 194 -7.94 -4.34 -16.83
CA GLY A 194 -6.77 -4.60 -15.97
C GLY A 194 -7.08 -4.81 -14.48
N ALA A 195 -8.31 -4.50 -14.03
CA ALA A 195 -8.67 -4.59 -12.62
C ALA A 195 -8.72 -6.04 -12.09
N ALA A 196 -9.16 -6.99 -12.91
CA ALA A 196 -9.18 -8.40 -12.53
C ALA A 196 -7.76 -8.97 -12.39
N GLU A 197 -6.87 -8.61 -13.31
CA GLU A 197 -5.45 -8.97 -13.25
C GLU A 197 -4.77 -8.39 -11.98
N LEU A 198 -5.04 -7.12 -11.66
CA LEU A 198 -4.57 -6.51 -10.42
C LEU A 198 -5.13 -7.21 -9.19
N ALA A 199 -6.42 -7.56 -9.17
CA ALA A 199 -7.05 -8.28 -8.07
C ALA A 199 -6.43 -9.68 -7.87
N GLU A 200 -6.09 -10.38 -8.93
CA GLU A 200 -5.40 -11.67 -8.87
C GLU A 200 -4.00 -11.53 -8.23
N LEU A 201 -3.22 -10.51 -8.62
CA LEU A 201 -1.93 -10.23 -8.00
C LEU A 201 -2.07 -9.85 -6.52
N ILE A 202 -3.08 -9.06 -6.16
CA ILE A 202 -3.40 -8.73 -4.76
C ILE A 202 -3.71 -10.00 -3.97
N ARG A 203 -4.55 -10.89 -4.50
CA ARG A 203 -4.90 -12.17 -3.86
C ARG A 203 -3.67 -13.05 -3.66
N GLY A 204 -2.77 -13.11 -4.64
CA GLY A 204 -1.51 -13.85 -4.59
C GLY A 204 -0.38 -13.15 -3.82
N GLY A 205 -0.57 -11.91 -3.40
CA GLY A 205 0.44 -11.10 -2.72
C GLY A 205 0.85 -11.64 -1.35
N PRO A 206 1.95 -11.11 -0.80
CA PRO A 206 2.49 -11.57 0.49
C PRO A 206 1.54 -11.26 1.64
N GLU A 207 1.62 -12.05 2.68
CA GLU A 207 1.01 -11.74 3.97
C GLU A 207 1.88 -10.73 4.72
N VAL A 208 1.23 -9.94 5.57
CA VAL A 208 1.92 -8.96 6.42
C VAL A 208 2.86 -9.70 7.38
N GLY A 209 4.13 -9.34 7.34
CA GLY A 209 5.16 -9.85 8.24
C GLY A 209 5.28 -9.02 9.53
N GLU A 210 5.96 -9.58 10.50
CA GLU A 210 6.46 -8.85 11.66
C GLU A 210 7.74 -8.08 11.30
N ASN A 211 7.99 -6.95 11.97
CA ASN A 211 9.21 -6.14 11.80
C ASN A 211 9.48 -5.72 10.34
N MET A 212 8.48 -5.20 9.67
CA MET A 212 8.57 -4.75 8.28
C MET A 212 9.67 -3.70 8.09
N LEU A 213 10.41 -3.81 7.00
CA LEU A 213 11.43 -2.86 6.59
C LEU A 213 11.03 -2.15 5.29
N LEU A 214 11.36 -0.89 5.18
CA LEU A 214 11.18 -0.14 3.93
C LEU A 214 12.13 -0.65 2.84
N ARG A 215 11.63 -0.74 1.62
CA ARG A 215 12.43 -1.08 0.44
C ARG A 215 13.35 0.05 0.01
N HIS A 216 13.09 1.28 0.47
CA HIS A 216 13.86 2.47 0.13
C HIS A 216 13.92 3.44 1.31
N ASN A 217 15.10 3.99 1.57
CA ASN A 217 15.29 4.98 2.63
C ASN A 217 14.48 6.25 2.38
N PRO A 218 13.83 6.82 3.42
CA PRO A 218 13.26 8.16 3.32
C PRO A 218 14.33 9.19 2.96
N PRO A 219 14.01 10.22 2.15
CA PRO A 219 14.98 11.20 1.74
C PRO A 219 15.38 12.10 2.91
N LEU A 220 16.70 12.33 3.07
CA LEU A 220 17.31 13.12 4.13
C LEU A 220 16.72 14.54 4.28
N ALA A 221 16.41 15.18 3.16
CA ALA A 221 15.96 16.57 3.14
C ALA A 221 14.54 16.78 3.70
N ILE A 222 13.75 15.71 3.87
CA ILE A 222 12.36 15.80 4.29
C ILE A 222 12.15 15.29 5.71
N CYS A 223 12.95 14.31 6.14
CA CYS A 223 12.84 13.72 7.46
C CYS A 223 14.23 13.52 8.10
N THR A 224 14.81 14.60 8.61
CA THR A 224 16.14 14.56 9.24
C THR A 224 16.17 13.73 10.53
N LEU A 225 15.02 13.59 11.21
CA LEU A 225 14.92 12.85 12.46
C LEU A 225 14.90 11.32 12.25
N CYS A 226 14.44 10.88 11.05
CA CYS A 226 14.33 9.47 10.70
C CYS A 226 15.31 9.07 9.59
N THR A 227 16.37 9.84 9.40
CA THR A 227 17.38 9.57 8.37
C THR A 227 17.98 8.19 8.52
N GLY A 228 17.88 7.39 7.45
CA GLY A 228 18.41 6.03 7.42
C GLY A 228 17.57 4.99 8.18
N GLU A 229 16.46 5.38 8.81
CA GLU A 229 15.56 4.44 9.46
C GLU A 229 14.74 3.69 8.42
N LEU A 230 14.87 2.37 8.40
CA LEU A 230 14.14 1.49 7.50
C LEU A 230 12.97 0.78 8.17
N ARG A 231 12.97 0.70 9.51
CA ARG A 231 11.85 0.09 10.24
C ARG A 231 10.62 0.98 10.12
N VAL A 232 9.47 0.37 9.97
CA VAL A 232 8.20 1.09 9.92
C VAL A 232 7.61 1.27 11.33
N SER A 233 6.53 1.98 11.48
CA SER A 233 5.77 2.25 12.69
C SER A 233 6.21 3.45 13.53
N LYS A 234 5.29 3.86 14.43
CA LYS A 234 5.49 5.00 15.33
C LYS A 234 6.65 4.83 16.32
N GLU A 235 7.03 3.61 16.66
CA GLU A 235 8.10 3.35 17.61
C GLU A 235 9.48 3.75 17.07
N HIS A 236 9.63 3.76 15.75
CA HIS A 236 10.91 3.99 15.07
C HIS A 236 11.00 5.37 14.43
N HIS A 237 9.89 6.06 14.24
CA HIS A 237 9.85 7.36 13.61
C HIS A 237 9.56 8.47 14.61
N ARG A 238 10.17 9.65 14.37
CA ARG A 238 10.07 10.84 15.23
C ARG A 238 9.70 12.07 14.40
N GLY A 239 9.30 13.12 15.04
CA GLY A 239 8.97 14.40 14.41
C GLY A 239 7.52 14.81 14.66
N VAL A 240 6.93 15.53 13.71
CA VAL A 240 5.51 15.89 13.78
C VAL A 240 4.68 14.64 13.53
N LEU A 241 4.03 14.18 14.56
CA LEU A 241 3.24 12.96 14.56
C LEU A 241 1.77 13.31 14.32
N ARG A 242 1.14 12.63 13.39
CA ARG A 242 -0.30 12.74 13.12
C ARG A 242 -0.88 11.35 12.95
N HIS A 243 -1.98 11.11 13.62
CA HIS A 243 -2.75 9.88 13.49
C HIS A 243 -3.75 9.99 12.34
N LEU A 244 -4.27 8.86 11.91
CA LEU A 244 -5.34 8.81 10.93
C LEU A 244 -6.62 9.39 11.53
N ASP A 245 -7.31 10.25 10.77
CA ASP A 245 -8.59 10.79 11.20
C ASP A 245 -9.64 9.66 11.24
N GLY A 246 -10.38 9.56 12.33
CA GLY A 246 -11.57 8.71 12.46
C GLY A 246 -11.37 7.36 13.13
N PHE A 247 -10.15 6.94 13.49
CA PHE A 247 -9.97 5.71 14.27
C PHE A 247 -8.93 5.76 15.38
N MET A 248 -8.34 6.91 15.65
CA MET A 248 -7.57 7.09 16.90
C MET A 248 -7.76 8.49 17.44
N GLU A 249 -8.09 8.58 18.72
CA GLU A 249 -8.00 9.83 19.45
C GLU A 249 -6.53 10.10 19.79
N TYR A 250 -6.04 11.27 19.40
CA TYR A 250 -4.73 11.77 19.84
C TYR A 250 -4.80 12.13 21.31
N SER A 251 -4.12 11.37 22.16
CA SER A 251 -4.04 11.64 23.61
C SER A 251 -2.97 12.67 23.99
N GLY A 252 -2.31 13.30 23.04
CA GLY A 252 -1.44 14.46 23.23
C GLY A 252 -0.43 14.34 24.38
N GLU A 253 0.61 13.56 24.22
CA GLU A 253 1.83 13.66 25.03
C GLU A 253 3.05 13.99 24.15
#